data_32e95f5cbd292b4096329f9d7d1db5f6
#
_entry.id   32e95f5cbd292b4096329f9d7d1db5f6
#
_cell.length_a   1.000
_cell.length_b   1.000
_cell.length_c   1.000
_cell.angle_alpha   90.00
_cell.angle_beta   90.00
_cell.angle_gamma   90.00
#
_symmetry.space_group_name_H-M   'P 1'
#
loop_
_entity.id
_entity.type
_entity.pdbx_description
1 polymer ?
#
loop_
_entity_poly.entity_id
_entity_poly.type
_entity_poly.pdbx_seq_one_letter_code
_entity_poly.pdbx_strand_id
1 'polypeptide(L)'
;MSKYQSSPVKVNMSGAKLVLGAIIVLIIIGVVASSSVKIVESGNRGVLTQWSAVDLTAPPLNEGIHFVVPFQDEVVQVEVRTLKYDKDTRSASKDLQTVQTTVTVNYHAEYEKVNYLYKEIGLDYENRVIGPAVEETVKQVTANYNAEELITKRPLVKGDIENAIRDRLNQFYVDTEVISITDFE
;
A
#
# COMPACT_ATOMS: atom_id res chain seq x y z
N MET A 1 34.49 56.20 -53.22
CA MET A 1 33.63 54.99 -53.04
C MET A 1 34.50 53.99 -52.26
N SER A 2 34.35 53.95 -50.95
CA SER A 2 35.10 53.01 -50.07
C SER A 2 34.27 51.76 -49.89
N LYS A 3 34.74 50.60 -50.40
CA LYS A 3 34.12 49.29 -50.18
C LYS A 3 34.45 48.80 -48.78
N TYR A 4 33.45 48.81 -47.89
CA TYR A 4 33.54 48.09 -46.61
C TYR A 4 33.54 46.58 -46.86
N GLN A 5 34.72 45.96 -46.68
CA GLN A 5 34.84 44.51 -46.73
C GLN A 5 34.64 44.00 -45.27
N SER A 6 33.46 43.48 -45.02
CA SER A 6 33.16 42.76 -43.77
C SER A 6 33.86 41.41 -43.79
N SER A 7 34.87 41.24 -42.97
CA SER A 7 35.54 39.95 -42.75
C SER A 7 34.57 39.00 -42.04
N PRO A 8 34.35 37.75 -42.50
CA PRO A 8 33.52 36.80 -41.80
C PRO A 8 34.18 36.42 -40.47
N VAL A 9 33.46 36.58 -39.39
CA VAL A 9 33.86 36.07 -38.07
C VAL A 9 33.94 34.54 -38.18
N LYS A 10 35.18 34.00 -38.19
CA LYS A 10 35.40 32.55 -38.09
C LYS A 10 35.02 32.10 -36.69
N VAL A 11 33.78 31.68 -36.47
CA VAL A 11 33.40 30.98 -35.27
C VAL A 11 34.15 29.66 -35.20
N ASN A 12 34.98 29.50 -34.17
CA ASN A 12 35.75 28.28 -33.97
C ASN A 12 34.78 27.13 -33.60
N MET A 13 34.34 26.41 -34.65
CA MET A 13 33.31 25.32 -34.51
C MET A 13 33.75 24.18 -33.57
N SER A 14 35.04 24.06 -33.27
CA SER A 14 35.54 23.08 -32.29
C SER A 14 35.21 23.49 -30.85
N GLY A 15 35.37 24.75 -30.48
CA GLY A 15 35.00 25.27 -29.16
C GLY A 15 33.49 25.27 -28.94
N ALA A 16 32.72 25.63 -29.96
CA ALA A 16 31.22 25.61 -29.87
C ALA A 16 30.69 24.18 -29.66
N LYS A 17 31.28 23.16 -30.29
CA LYS A 17 30.89 21.75 -30.08
C LYS A 17 31.20 21.27 -28.66
N LEU A 18 32.35 21.68 -28.09
CA LEU A 18 32.71 21.34 -26.72
C LEU A 18 31.77 22.02 -25.70
N VAL A 19 31.43 23.28 -25.91
CA VAL A 19 30.48 24.00 -25.06
C VAL A 19 29.06 23.37 -25.14
N LEU A 20 28.61 23.03 -26.35
CA LEU A 20 27.34 22.37 -26.55
C LEU A 20 27.32 20.98 -25.85
N GLY A 21 28.42 20.21 -25.98
CA GLY A 21 28.57 18.93 -25.28
C GLY A 21 28.50 19.06 -23.76
N ALA A 22 29.21 20.07 -23.22
CA ALA A 22 29.18 20.35 -21.79
C ALA A 22 27.75 20.71 -21.28
N ILE A 23 27.00 21.52 -22.05
CA ILE A 23 25.63 21.88 -21.73
C ILE A 23 24.74 20.63 -21.75
N ILE A 24 24.86 19.75 -22.73
CA ILE A 24 24.10 18.50 -22.79
C ILE A 24 24.39 17.62 -21.59
N VAL A 25 25.65 17.46 -21.22
CA VAL A 25 26.06 16.68 -20.03
C VAL A 25 25.44 17.26 -18.74
N LEU A 26 25.47 18.59 -18.57
CA LEU A 26 24.87 19.26 -17.41
C LEU A 26 23.37 19.05 -17.37
N ILE A 27 22.68 19.08 -18.51
CA ILE A 27 21.24 18.82 -18.57
C ILE A 27 20.96 17.36 -18.16
N ILE A 28 21.73 16.40 -18.68
CA ILE A 28 21.59 14.98 -18.32
C ILE A 28 21.79 14.79 -16.82
N ILE A 29 22.83 15.36 -16.24
CA ILE A 29 23.10 15.31 -14.80
C ILE A 29 21.91 15.93 -14.01
N GLY A 30 21.38 17.05 -14.45
CA GLY A 30 20.22 17.70 -13.83
C GLY A 30 18.97 16.84 -13.86
N VAL A 31 18.68 16.19 -14.99
CA VAL A 31 17.55 15.27 -15.14
C VAL A 31 17.73 14.04 -14.24
N VAL A 32 18.91 13.43 -14.23
CA VAL A 32 19.21 12.28 -13.37
C VAL A 32 19.09 12.66 -11.89
N ALA A 33 19.65 13.79 -11.48
CA ALA A 33 19.57 14.26 -10.10
C ALA A 33 18.12 14.53 -9.66
N SER A 34 17.30 15.14 -10.52
CA SER A 34 15.89 15.41 -10.20
C SER A 34 15.05 14.14 -10.11
N SER A 35 15.34 13.11 -10.90
CA SER A 35 14.62 11.83 -10.86
C SER A 35 15.06 10.91 -9.72
N SER A 36 16.18 11.22 -9.05
CA SER A 36 16.69 10.47 -7.90
C SER A 36 15.94 10.76 -6.60
N VAL A 37 15.13 11.83 -6.54
CA VAL A 37 14.42 12.23 -5.32
C VAL A 37 13.02 11.68 -5.36
N LYS A 38 12.64 10.92 -4.32
CA LYS A 38 11.27 10.43 -4.09
C LYS A 38 10.79 10.93 -2.74
N ILE A 39 9.53 11.28 -2.67
CA ILE A 39 8.88 11.74 -1.44
C ILE A 39 7.84 10.72 -1.05
N VAL A 40 7.96 10.20 0.18
CA VAL A 40 6.92 9.38 0.83
C VAL A 40 6.05 10.32 1.64
N GLU A 41 4.78 10.36 1.31
CA GLU A 41 3.81 11.24 1.97
C GLU A 41 3.53 10.79 3.41
N SER A 42 3.10 11.74 4.25
CA SER A 42 2.71 11.43 5.63
C SER A 42 1.53 10.47 5.69
N GLY A 43 1.64 9.46 6.58
CA GLY A 43 0.67 8.38 6.69
C GLY A 43 0.89 7.22 5.69
N ASN A 44 1.99 7.26 4.95
CA ASN A 44 2.38 6.19 4.04
C ASN A 44 3.76 5.61 4.42
N ARG A 45 4.01 4.39 3.97
CA ARG A 45 5.32 3.75 3.92
C ARG A 45 5.71 3.51 2.47
N GLY A 46 6.98 3.73 2.17
CA GLY A 46 7.50 3.47 0.83
C GLY A 46 8.04 2.05 0.72
N VAL A 47 7.50 1.28 -0.21
CA VAL A 47 8.05 -0.02 -0.61
C VAL A 47 9.03 0.22 -1.75
N LEU A 48 10.31 -0.09 -1.52
CA LEU A 48 11.34 0.02 -2.54
C LEU A 48 11.27 -1.19 -3.48
N THR A 49 11.14 -0.93 -4.76
CA THR A 49 11.24 -1.95 -5.80
C THR A 49 12.46 -1.67 -6.66
N GLN A 50 13.24 -2.70 -6.94
CA GLN A 50 14.42 -2.63 -7.84
C GLN A 50 14.12 -3.48 -9.06
N TRP A 51 14.12 -2.88 -10.24
CA TRP A 51 13.75 -3.56 -11.49
C TRP A 51 12.40 -4.27 -11.38
N SER A 52 11.42 -3.61 -10.75
CA SER A 52 10.06 -4.14 -10.46
C SER A 52 10.02 -5.30 -9.44
N ALA A 53 11.14 -5.67 -8.83
CA ALA A 53 11.17 -6.66 -7.75
C ALA A 53 11.17 -5.96 -6.38
N VAL A 54 10.33 -6.41 -5.46
CA VAL A 54 10.29 -5.85 -4.10
C VAL A 54 11.56 -6.22 -3.36
N ASP A 55 12.25 -5.23 -2.83
CA ASP A 55 13.40 -5.45 -1.94
C ASP A 55 12.90 -5.77 -0.53
N LEU A 56 13.06 -7.02 -0.13
CA LEU A 56 12.71 -7.49 1.22
C LEU A 56 13.88 -7.38 2.21
N THR A 57 15.08 -7.04 1.74
CA THR A 57 16.27 -6.92 2.58
C THR A 57 16.35 -5.56 3.27
N ALA A 58 15.77 -4.55 2.64
CA ALA A 58 15.66 -3.21 3.20
C ALA A 58 14.32 -3.05 3.97
N PRO A 59 14.31 -2.31 5.09
CA PRO A 59 13.07 -1.95 5.76
C PRO A 59 12.24 -1.00 4.86
N PRO A 60 10.91 -0.94 5.08
CA PRO A 60 10.08 0.05 4.40
C PRO A 60 10.58 1.47 4.65
N LEU A 61 10.52 2.31 3.62
CA LEU A 61 10.92 3.70 3.73
C LEU A 61 9.93 4.48 4.58
N ASN A 62 10.44 5.27 5.51
CA ASN A 62 9.65 6.17 6.34
C ASN A 62 9.12 7.35 5.51
N GLU A 63 8.23 8.14 6.12
CA GLU A 63 7.80 9.42 5.58
C GLU A 63 8.99 10.35 5.32
N GLY A 64 8.91 11.16 4.27
CA GLY A 64 9.91 12.18 3.97
C GLY A 64 10.60 11.97 2.62
N ILE A 65 11.78 12.57 2.50
CA ILE A 65 12.55 12.60 1.26
C ILE A 65 13.55 11.44 1.26
N HIS A 66 13.56 10.68 0.18
CA HIS A 66 14.46 9.56 -0.04
C HIS A 66 15.21 9.72 -1.37
N PHE A 67 16.44 9.27 -1.37
CA PHE A 67 17.26 9.23 -2.59
C PHE A 67 17.29 7.80 -3.12
N VAL A 68 16.93 7.65 -4.38
CA VAL A 68 16.85 6.37 -5.08
C VAL A 68 17.66 6.43 -6.38
N VAL A 69 18.05 5.28 -6.89
CA VAL A 69 18.75 5.19 -8.18
C VAL A 69 17.72 5.30 -9.30
N PRO A 70 17.74 6.37 -10.11
CA PRO A 70 16.76 6.55 -11.18
C PRO A 70 16.85 5.40 -12.19
N PHE A 71 15.70 5.07 -12.80
CA PHE A 71 15.49 3.96 -13.73
C PHE A 71 15.61 2.55 -13.14
N GLN A 72 16.27 2.36 -12.00
CA GLN A 72 16.38 1.09 -11.30
C GLN A 72 15.34 0.96 -10.20
N ASP A 73 15.24 2.01 -9.40
CA ASP A 73 14.43 2.01 -8.18
C ASP A 73 13.10 2.74 -8.40
N GLU A 74 12.02 2.14 -7.88
CA GLU A 74 10.72 2.75 -7.79
C GLU A 74 10.22 2.64 -6.34
N VAL A 75 9.51 3.67 -5.86
CA VAL A 75 8.92 3.69 -4.53
C VAL A 75 7.41 3.64 -4.66
N VAL A 76 6.83 2.54 -4.20
CA VAL A 76 5.38 2.35 -4.12
C VAL A 76 4.93 2.75 -2.73
N GLN A 77 3.95 3.65 -2.65
CA GLN A 77 3.40 4.10 -1.37
C GLN A 77 2.26 3.20 -0.92
N VAL A 78 2.33 2.75 0.33
CA VAL A 78 1.29 1.97 1.00
C VAL A 78 0.78 2.79 2.17
N GLU A 79 -0.52 3.04 2.21
CA GLU A 79 -1.15 3.73 3.34
C GLU A 79 -1.11 2.85 4.58
N VAL A 80 -0.64 3.45 5.69
CA VAL A 80 -0.50 2.77 6.98
C VAL A 80 -1.33 3.42 8.09
N ARG A 81 -2.15 4.41 7.74
CA ARG A 81 -3.14 4.97 8.68
C ARG A 81 -4.26 3.98 8.90
N THR A 82 -4.98 4.16 10.00
CA THR A 82 -6.18 3.36 10.28
C THR A 82 -7.25 3.62 9.22
N LEU A 83 -7.62 2.55 8.56
CA LEU A 83 -8.71 2.49 7.57
C LEU A 83 -9.91 1.78 8.17
N LYS A 84 -11.09 2.00 7.58
CA LYS A 84 -12.34 1.38 7.99
C LYS A 84 -12.89 0.52 6.86
N TYR A 85 -13.26 -0.71 7.19
CA TYR A 85 -13.96 -1.62 6.30
C TYR A 85 -15.28 -2.07 6.92
N ASP A 86 -16.37 -1.91 6.19
CA ASP A 86 -17.72 -2.33 6.60
C ASP A 86 -18.19 -3.46 5.68
N LYS A 87 -18.71 -4.53 6.26
CA LYS A 87 -19.23 -5.67 5.51
C LYS A 87 -20.53 -6.20 6.11
N ASP A 88 -21.57 -6.20 5.29
CA ASP A 88 -22.79 -6.96 5.59
C ASP A 88 -22.56 -8.43 5.24
N THR A 89 -22.77 -9.29 6.21
CA THR A 89 -22.56 -10.72 6.07
C THR A 89 -23.86 -11.48 6.28
N ARG A 90 -24.06 -12.50 5.45
CA ARG A 90 -25.09 -13.52 5.62
C ARG A 90 -24.42 -14.84 5.90
N SER A 91 -24.80 -15.44 6.99
CA SER A 91 -24.28 -16.74 7.44
C SER A 91 -25.41 -17.66 7.86
N ALA A 92 -25.06 -18.91 8.16
CA ALA A 92 -26.00 -19.84 8.76
C ALA A 92 -25.55 -20.17 10.18
N SER A 93 -26.52 -20.29 11.09
CA SER A 93 -26.31 -20.85 12.42
C SER A 93 -26.16 -22.37 12.34
N LYS A 94 -25.76 -22.99 13.46
CA LYS A 94 -25.63 -24.46 13.58
C LYS A 94 -26.91 -25.22 13.24
N ASP A 95 -28.03 -24.63 13.53
CA ASP A 95 -29.38 -25.17 13.25
C ASP A 95 -29.94 -24.68 11.91
N LEU A 96 -29.05 -24.23 11.01
CA LEU A 96 -29.32 -23.83 9.62
C LEU A 96 -30.29 -22.63 9.46
N GLN A 97 -30.40 -21.79 10.47
CA GLN A 97 -31.12 -20.54 10.34
C GLN A 97 -30.25 -19.47 9.70
N THR A 98 -30.82 -18.62 8.86
CA THR A 98 -30.11 -17.50 8.25
C THR A 98 -29.86 -16.43 9.30
N VAL A 99 -28.61 -15.97 9.40
CA VAL A 99 -28.16 -14.93 10.29
C VAL A 99 -27.58 -13.80 9.48
N GLN A 100 -27.99 -12.57 9.75
CA GLN A 100 -27.44 -11.38 9.15
C GLN A 100 -26.73 -10.54 10.21
N THR A 101 -25.58 -9.99 9.88
CA THR A 101 -24.85 -9.07 10.75
C THR A 101 -23.94 -8.19 9.92
N THR A 102 -23.69 -6.97 10.39
CA THR A 102 -22.68 -6.07 9.81
C THR A 102 -21.43 -6.08 10.68
N VAL A 103 -20.31 -6.29 10.05
CA VAL A 103 -18.99 -6.25 10.70
C VAL A 103 -18.23 -5.03 10.19
N THR A 104 -17.79 -4.20 11.13
CA THR A 104 -16.90 -3.08 10.90
C THR A 104 -15.52 -3.43 11.43
N VAL A 105 -14.50 -3.32 10.59
CA VAL A 105 -13.11 -3.55 10.97
C VAL A 105 -12.32 -2.27 10.77
N ASN A 106 -11.71 -1.75 11.84
CA ASN A 106 -10.69 -0.70 11.76
C ASN A 106 -9.33 -1.39 11.76
N TYR A 107 -8.56 -1.15 10.71
CA TYR A 107 -7.32 -1.86 10.44
C TYR A 107 -6.26 -0.93 9.85
N HIS A 108 -5.02 -1.35 9.91
CA HIS A 108 -3.92 -0.74 9.16
C HIS A 108 -2.92 -1.81 8.71
N ALA A 109 -2.14 -1.49 7.68
CA ALA A 109 -1.04 -2.35 7.27
C ALA A 109 0.08 -2.32 8.33
N GLU A 110 0.65 -3.47 8.67
CA GLU A 110 1.74 -3.57 9.65
C GLU A 110 2.97 -2.81 9.15
N TYR A 111 3.38 -1.75 9.87
CA TYR A 111 4.38 -0.76 9.45
C TYR A 111 5.69 -1.37 8.95
N GLU A 112 6.19 -2.39 9.65
CA GLU A 112 7.47 -3.03 9.36
C GLU A 112 7.38 -4.08 8.26
N LYS A 113 6.16 -4.50 7.88
CA LYS A 113 5.91 -5.60 6.95
C LYS A 113 5.15 -5.20 5.68
N VAL A 114 5.00 -3.91 5.42
CA VAL A 114 4.34 -3.45 4.18
C VAL A 114 5.01 -3.97 2.91
N ASN A 115 6.32 -4.26 2.94
CA ASN A 115 7.05 -4.87 1.81
C ASN A 115 6.50 -6.28 1.50
N TYR A 116 6.20 -7.07 2.53
CA TYR A 116 5.62 -8.41 2.39
C TYR A 116 4.17 -8.31 1.93
N LEU A 117 3.37 -7.43 2.56
CA LEU A 117 1.99 -7.16 2.16
C LEU A 117 1.92 -6.80 0.67
N TYR A 118 2.74 -5.85 0.23
CA TYR A 118 2.75 -5.43 -1.17
C TYR A 118 3.21 -6.56 -2.11
N LYS A 119 4.26 -7.30 -1.74
CA LYS A 119 4.80 -8.38 -2.57
C LYS A 119 3.81 -9.53 -2.75
N GLU A 120 3.14 -9.94 -1.67
CA GLU A 120 2.32 -11.15 -1.67
C GLU A 120 0.88 -10.88 -2.12
N ILE A 121 0.35 -9.71 -1.80
CA ILE A 121 -1.06 -9.38 -1.99
C ILE A 121 -1.25 -8.19 -2.94
N GLY A 122 -0.42 -7.15 -2.81
CA GLY A 122 -0.52 -5.92 -3.56
C GLY A 122 -1.35 -4.85 -2.84
N LEU A 123 -1.61 -3.72 -3.54
CA LEU A 123 -2.32 -2.58 -2.95
C LEU A 123 -3.81 -2.84 -2.70
N ASP A 124 -4.42 -3.76 -3.43
CA ASP A 124 -5.84 -4.10 -3.31
C ASP A 124 -6.10 -5.19 -2.25
N TYR A 125 -5.39 -5.12 -1.11
CA TYR A 125 -5.50 -6.10 -0.04
C TYR A 125 -6.86 -6.08 0.69
N GLU A 126 -7.58 -4.95 0.62
CA GLU A 126 -8.94 -4.84 1.16
C GLU A 126 -9.89 -5.84 0.47
N ASN A 127 -9.92 -5.83 -0.85
CA ASN A 127 -10.80 -6.73 -1.61
C ASN A 127 -10.29 -8.17 -1.67
N ARG A 128 -8.96 -8.33 -1.67
CA ARG A 128 -8.35 -9.67 -1.83
C ARG A 128 -8.26 -10.45 -0.54
N VAL A 129 -8.12 -9.78 0.59
CA VAL A 129 -7.88 -10.43 1.88
C VAL A 129 -8.92 -10.04 2.92
N ILE A 130 -9.11 -8.73 3.19
CA ILE A 130 -9.93 -8.29 4.32
C ILE A 130 -11.40 -8.72 4.11
N GLY A 131 -11.97 -8.42 2.97
CA GLY A 131 -13.35 -8.78 2.66
C GLY A 131 -13.65 -10.28 2.79
N PRO A 132 -12.92 -11.14 2.06
CA PRO A 132 -13.06 -12.59 2.17
C PRO A 132 -12.79 -13.13 3.57
N ALA A 133 -11.76 -12.64 4.27
CA ALA A 133 -11.42 -13.10 5.62
C ALA A 133 -12.54 -12.80 6.62
N VAL A 134 -13.11 -11.60 6.59
CA VAL A 134 -14.24 -11.22 7.45
C VAL A 134 -15.45 -12.11 7.19
N GLU A 135 -15.83 -12.26 5.92
CA GLU A 135 -16.99 -13.07 5.52
C GLU A 135 -16.84 -14.55 5.91
N GLU A 136 -15.69 -15.14 5.62
CA GLU A 136 -15.39 -16.53 5.95
C GLU A 136 -15.39 -16.77 7.46
N THR A 137 -14.75 -15.87 8.20
CA THR A 137 -14.64 -15.99 9.66
C THR A 137 -16.00 -15.89 10.33
N VAL A 138 -16.84 -14.95 9.92
CA VAL A 138 -18.21 -14.84 10.47
C VAL A 138 -19.00 -16.12 10.21
N LYS A 139 -18.96 -16.65 8.98
CA LYS A 139 -19.64 -17.90 8.63
C LYS A 139 -19.13 -19.09 9.46
N GLN A 140 -17.83 -19.16 9.67
CA GLN A 140 -17.19 -20.23 10.43
C GLN A 140 -17.61 -20.19 11.91
N VAL A 141 -17.61 -19.01 12.52
CA VAL A 141 -17.94 -18.87 13.94
C VAL A 141 -19.45 -19.06 14.17
N THR A 142 -20.31 -18.43 13.37
CA THR A 142 -21.78 -18.56 13.55
C THR A 142 -22.25 -20.01 13.36
N ALA A 143 -21.61 -20.80 12.50
CA ALA A 143 -21.94 -22.21 12.31
C ALA A 143 -21.70 -23.09 13.57
N ASN A 144 -20.99 -22.58 14.56
CA ASN A 144 -20.76 -23.30 15.83
C ASN A 144 -21.89 -23.06 16.86
N TYR A 145 -22.74 -22.05 16.66
CA TYR A 145 -23.78 -21.62 17.57
C TYR A 145 -25.18 -21.80 16.98
N ASN A 146 -26.13 -22.22 17.79
CA ASN A 146 -27.57 -22.22 17.42
C ASN A 146 -28.10 -20.78 17.42
N ALA A 147 -29.15 -20.49 16.71
CA ALA A 147 -29.77 -19.16 16.65
C ALA A 147 -30.09 -18.58 18.02
N GLU A 148 -30.60 -19.38 18.95
CA GLU A 148 -30.85 -18.97 20.35
C GLU A 148 -29.54 -18.58 21.05
N GLU A 149 -28.46 -19.31 20.83
CA GLU A 149 -27.12 -19.02 21.43
C GLU A 149 -26.50 -17.74 20.88
N LEU A 150 -26.70 -17.43 19.60
CA LEU A 150 -26.23 -16.18 19.00
C LEU A 150 -26.85 -14.94 19.71
N ILE A 151 -28.06 -15.07 20.21
CA ILE A 151 -28.75 -14.01 20.96
C ILE A 151 -28.37 -14.05 22.45
N THR A 152 -28.45 -15.21 23.08
CA THR A 152 -28.27 -15.35 24.55
C THR A 152 -26.82 -15.28 24.98
N LYS A 153 -25.87 -15.74 24.14
CA LYS A 153 -24.41 -15.72 24.35
C LYS A 153 -23.70 -14.67 23.52
N ARG A 154 -24.41 -13.66 23.07
CA ARG A 154 -23.92 -12.63 22.15
C ARG A 154 -22.53 -12.04 22.46
N PRO A 155 -22.19 -11.66 23.72
CA PRO A 155 -20.85 -11.14 24.01
C PRO A 155 -19.74 -12.16 23.74
N LEU A 156 -20.00 -13.43 24.01
CA LEU A 156 -19.05 -14.52 23.73
C LEU A 156 -18.85 -14.69 22.22
N VAL A 157 -19.94 -14.78 21.46
CA VAL A 157 -19.90 -14.94 20.00
C VAL A 157 -19.18 -13.78 19.34
N LYS A 158 -19.46 -12.54 19.77
CA LYS A 158 -18.73 -11.35 19.28
C LYS A 158 -17.23 -11.46 19.54
N GLY A 159 -16.83 -11.84 20.76
CA GLY A 159 -15.44 -12.03 21.11
C GLY A 159 -14.76 -13.11 20.27
N ASP A 160 -15.45 -14.23 19.99
CA ASP A 160 -14.92 -15.29 19.14
C ASP A 160 -14.70 -14.82 17.69
N ILE A 161 -15.68 -14.06 17.14
CA ILE A 161 -15.55 -13.48 15.80
C ILE A 161 -14.39 -12.46 15.75
N GLU A 162 -14.32 -11.56 16.74
CA GLU A 162 -13.26 -10.55 16.82
C GLU A 162 -11.86 -11.19 16.86
N ASN A 163 -11.67 -12.19 17.73
CA ASN A 163 -10.40 -12.89 17.84
C ASN A 163 -10.05 -13.64 16.55
N ALA A 164 -11.01 -14.34 15.97
CA ALA A 164 -10.78 -15.10 14.74
C ALA A 164 -10.46 -14.20 13.52
N ILE A 165 -11.14 -13.03 13.41
CA ILE A 165 -10.80 -12.05 12.37
C ILE A 165 -9.39 -11.50 12.59
N ARG A 166 -9.05 -11.11 13.81
CA ARG A 166 -7.71 -10.60 14.16
C ARG A 166 -6.62 -11.61 13.80
N ASP A 167 -6.76 -12.85 14.24
CA ASP A 167 -5.81 -13.91 13.97
C ASP A 167 -5.66 -14.18 12.46
N ARG A 168 -6.76 -14.08 11.73
CA ARG A 168 -6.75 -14.27 10.27
C ARG A 168 -6.06 -13.13 9.55
N LEU A 169 -6.33 -11.87 9.91
CA LEU A 169 -5.75 -10.70 9.24
C LEU A 169 -4.26 -10.52 9.57
N ASN A 170 -3.84 -10.86 10.79
CA ASN A 170 -2.43 -10.82 11.18
C ASN A 170 -1.55 -11.74 10.31
N GLN A 171 -2.09 -12.84 9.77
CA GLN A 171 -1.37 -13.72 8.84
C GLN A 171 -1.03 -13.04 7.51
N PHE A 172 -1.71 -11.94 7.19
CA PHE A 172 -1.56 -11.17 5.97
C PHE A 172 -0.95 -9.78 6.19
N TYR A 173 -0.25 -9.60 7.32
CA TYR A 173 0.44 -8.34 7.65
C TYR A 173 -0.53 -7.14 7.82
N VAL A 174 -1.74 -7.42 8.29
CA VAL A 174 -2.77 -6.40 8.58
C VAL A 174 -3.10 -6.47 10.07
N ASP A 175 -2.83 -5.38 10.78
CA ASP A 175 -3.19 -5.22 12.18
C ASP A 175 -4.61 -4.67 12.32
N THR A 176 -5.36 -5.18 13.29
CA THR A 176 -6.72 -4.72 13.60
C THR A 176 -6.75 -4.00 14.94
N GLU A 177 -7.26 -2.76 14.92
CA GLU A 177 -7.41 -1.96 16.13
C GLU A 177 -8.73 -2.25 16.85
N VAL A 178 -9.83 -2.05 16.14
CA VAL A 178 -11.18 -2.23 16.65
C VAL A 178 -12.00 -3.02 15.64
N ILE A 179 -12.71 -4.03 16.14
CA ILE A 179 -13.71 -4.76 15.37
C ILE A 179 -15.05 -4.55 16.07
N SER A 180 -16.04 -4.08 15.33
CA SER A 180 -17.39 -3.85 15.82
C SER A 180 -18.37 -4.71 15.05
N ILE A 181 -19.23 -5.41 15.76
CA ILE A 181 -20.22 -6.32 15.18
C ILE A 181 -21.59 -5.84 15.63
N THR A 182 -22.47 -5.57 14.67
CA THR A 182 -23.86 -5.24 14.96
C THR A 182 -24.61 -6.46 15.50
N ASP A 183 -25.85 -6.27 15.82
CA ASP A 183 -26.69 -7.32 16.32
C ASP A 183 -26.97 -8.39 15.25
N PHE A 184 -27.11 -9.63 15.69
CA PHE A 184 -27.51 -10.72 14.82
C PHE A 184 -29.04 -10.64 14.61
N GLU A 185 -29.44 -10.69 13.33
CA GLU A 185 -30.84 -10.68 12.89
C GLU A 185 -31.14 -11.95 12.09
#